data_ecd0f0ac4a5419c1198e0a13f555b40b
#
_entry.id   ecd0f0ac4a5419c1198e0a13f555b40b
#
_cell.length_a   1.000
_cell.length_b   1.000
_cell.length_c   1.000
_cell.angle_alpha   90.00
_cell.angle_beta   90.00
_cell.angle_gamma   90.00
#
_symmetry.space_group_name_H-M   'P 1'
#
loop_
_entity.id
_entity.type
_entity.pdbx_description
1 polymer ?
#
loop_
_entity_poly.entity_id
_entity_poly.type
_entity_poly.pdbx_seq_one_letter_code
_entity_poly.pdbx_strand_id
1 'polypeptide(L)'
;MDSIIVEESGPLYGKIAIAGAKNACLTLMPATLLSDEPLTLTNAPRLSDIGTMSLLLQSLGVEVESLNGGLVLALSSHALKTTRADYEIVRKMRASNLVLGPLLARAGEAIVSLPGGCAIGARPMDLHISALRALGAEIELKDGYLHAQTPNKGRLVGGEHKLKFASVGATENFVMAACLAKGRSQLKNAAMEPEI
;
A
#
# COMPACT_ATOMS: atom_id res chain seq x y z
N MET A 1 -8.40 -26.42 -11.10
CA MET A 1 -7.11 -26.19 -10.43
C MET A 1 -6.06 -26.29 -11.51
N ASP A 2 -5.24 -25.25 -11.65
CA ASP A 2 -4.12 -25.29 -12.57
C ASP A 2 -3.04 -26.19 -11.97
N SER A 3 -2.35 -26.97 -12.82
CA SER A 3 -1.26 -27.84 -12.41
C SER A 3 0.04 -27.41 -13.08
N ILE A 4 1.14 -27.55 -12.38
CA ILE A 4 2.48 -27.34 -12.92
C ILE A 4 3.17 -28.68 -13.00
N ILE A 5 3.64 -29.05 -14.20
CA ILE A 5 4.45 -30.23 -14.42
C ILE A 5 5.90 -29.76 -14.47
N VAL A 6 6.75 -30.37 -13.66
CA VAL A 6 8.19 -30.08 -13.61
C VAL A 6 8.95 -31.33 -14.02
N GLU A 7 9.81 -31.20 -15.03
CA GLU A 7 10.69 -32.27 -15.50
C GLU A 7 12.15 -31.87 -15.26
N GLU A 8 13.01 -32.85 -15.04
CA GLU A 8 14.45 -32.61 -14.90
C GLU A 8 15.02 -32.09 -16.21
N SER A 9 15.79 -30.99 -16.17
CA SER A 9 16.32 -30.36 -17.38
C SER A 9 17.84 -30.31 -17.47
N GLY A 10 18.59 -30.83 -16.50
CA GLY A 10 20.04 -30.69 -16.43
C GLY A 10 20.51 -29.24 -16.23
N PRO A 11 21.81 -28.88 -16.40
CA PRO A 11 22.32 -27.54 -16.22
C PRO A 11 21.74 -26.55 -17.22
N LEU A 12 21.29 -25.40 -16.71
CA LEU A 12 20.73 -24.32 -17.51
C LEU A 12 21.79 -23.26 -17.81
N TYR A 13 21.83 -22.77 -19.05
CA TYR A 13 22.71 -21.69 -19.50
C TYR A 13 21.89 -20.62 -20.21
N GLY A 14 22.11 -19.35 -19.88
CA GLY A 14 21.39 -18.24 -20.53
C GLY A 14 21.43 -16.95 -19.75
N LYS A 15 20.73 -15.94 -20.29
CA LYS A 15 20.54 -14.64 -19.65
C LYS A 15 19.04 -14.41 -19.44
N ILE A 16 18.67 -14.02 -18.24
CA ILE A 16 17.30 -13.66 -17.88
C ILE A 16 17.30 -12.22 -17.40
N ALA A 17 16.45 -11.38 -18.02
CA ALA A 17 16.21 -10.03 -17.52
C ALA A 17 15.32 -10.14 -16.27
N ILE A 18 15.78 -9.55 -15.16
CA ILE A 18 15.03 -9.53 -13.91
C ILE A 18 13.96 -8.45 -13.97
N ALA A 19 12.71 -8.84 -13.75
CA ALA A 19 11.60 -7.89 -13.58
C ALA A 19 11.69 -7.18 -12.22
N GLY A 20 11.05 -6.03 -12.10
CA GLY A 20 10.93 -5.32 -10.83
C GLY A 20 10.24 -6.17 -9.76
N ALA A 21 10.55 -5.87 -8.49
CA ALA A 21 9.99 -6.59 -7.36
C ALA A 21 8.49 -6.29 -7.19
N LYS A 22 7.68 -7.34 -7.00
CA LYS A 22 6.24 -7.22 -6.79
C LYS A 22 5.92 -6.33 -5.58
N ASN A 23 6.53 -6.62 -4.46
CA ASN A 23 6.22 -5.91 -3.21
C ASN A 23 6.62 -4.43 -3.29
N ALA A 24 7.79 -4.12 -3.82
CA ALA A 24 8.21 -2.74 -4.06
C ALA A 24 7.20 -1.99 -4.96
N CYS A 25 6.77 -2.59 -6.07
CA CYS A 25 5.79 -1.96 -6.95
C CYS A 25 4.47 -1.71 -6.23
N LEU A 26 3.96 -2.70 -5.46
CA LEU A 26 2.72 -2.58 -4.69
C LEU A 26 2.78 -1.51 -3.59
N THR A 27 3.96 -1.21 -3.05
CA THR A 27 4.17 -0.14 -2.08
C THR A 27 4.26 1.23 -2.74
N LEU A 28 4.99 1.32 -3.85
CA LEU A 28 5.17 2.58 -4.56
C LEU A 28 3.90 3.08 -5.25
N MET A 29 3.03 2.18 -5.72
CA MET A 29 1.78 2.58 -6.36
C MET A 29 0.87 3.44 -5.46
N PRO A 30 0.58 3.09 -4.19
CA PRO A 30 -0.21 3.93 -3.28
C PRO A 30 0.44 5.28 -2.95
N ALA A 31 1.77 5.43 -3.09
CA ALA A 31 2.44 6.71 -2.84
C ALA A 31 1.96 7.82 -3.81
N THR A 32 1.39 7.46 -4.97
CA THR A 32 0.76 8.45 -5.88
C THR A 32 -0.37 9.23 -5.20
N LEU A 33 -1.00 8.67 -4.16
CA LEU A 33 -2.05 9.35 -3.39
C LEU A 33 -1.53 10.52 -2.56
N LEU A 34 -0.21 10.66 -2.36
CA LEU A 34 0.40 11.70 -1.54
C LEU A 34 0.60 13.03 -2.28
N SER A 35 0.54 13.05 -3.61
CA SER A 35 0.85 14.22 -4.43
C SER A 35 -0.12 14.36 -5.61
N ASP A 36 -0.25 15.57 -6.13
CA ASP A 36 -0.92 15.85 -7.41
C ASP A 36 0.02 15.62 -8.61
N GLU A 37 1.32 15.48 -8.35
CA GLU A 37 2.31 15.23 -9.41
C GLU A 37 2.25 13.78 -9.89
N PRO A 38 2.43 13.54 -11.20
CA PRO A 38 2.43 12.20 -11.75
C PRO A 38 3.61 11.35 -11.24
N LEU A 39 3.33 10.10 -10.95
CA LEU A 39 4.32 9.09 -10.59
C LEU A 39 4.48 8.08 -11.73
N THR A 40 5.71 7.91 -12.23
CA THR A 40 6.01 6.90 -13.24
C THR A 40 6.89 5.81 -12.66
N LEU A 41 6.40 4.57 -12.69
CA LEU A 41 7.15 3.38 -12.28
C LEU A 41 7.61 2.62 -13.53
N THR A 42 8.91 2.42 -13.67
CA THR A 42 9.51 1.63 -14.77
C THR A 42 9.86 0.23 -14.26
N ASN A 43 10.03 -0.72 -15.19
CA ASN A 43 10.29 -2.12 -14.88
C ASN A 43 9.23 -2.74 -13.95
N ALA A 44 7.97 -2.34 -14.08
CA ALA A 44 6.88 -2.88 -13.29
C ALA A 44 6.66 -4.37 -13.64
N PRO A 45 6.46 -5.25 -12.64
CA PRO A 45 6.23 -6.66 -12.90
C PRO A 45 4.80 -6.89 -13.40
N ARG A 46 4.63 -7.81 -14.36
CA ARG A 46 3.32 -8.16 -14.94
C ARG A 46 2.63 -9.23 -14.09
N LEU A 47 1.99 -8.84 -13.01
CA LEU A 47 1.36 -9.74 -12.05
C LEU A 47 -0.08 -9.31 -11.76
N SER A 48 -0.93 -10.27 -11.41
CA SER A 48 -2.34 -10.03 -11.07
C SER A 48 -2.52 -9.03 -9.93
N ASP A 49 -1.63 -9.05 -8.94
CA ASP A 49 -1.67 -8.12 -7.81
C ASP A 49 -1.49 -6.66 -8.25
N ILE A 50 -0.62 -6.40 -9.24
CA ILE A 50 -0.44 -5.06 -9.82
C ILE A 50 -1.73 -4.59 -10.50
N GLY A 51 -2.39 -5.46 -11.25
CA GLY A 51 -3.70 -5.15 -11.82
C GLY A 51 -4.76 -4.88 -10.75
N THR A 52 -4.77 -5.64 -9.66
CA THR A 52 -5.70 -5.44 -8.54
C THR A 52 -5.43 -4.10 -7.82
N MET A 53 -4.16 -3.73 -7.59
CA MET A 53 -3.81 -2.43 -7.03
C MET A 53 -4.20 -1.28 -7.97
N SER A 54 -4.00 -1.45 -9.27
CA SER A 54 -4.44 -0.47 -10.27
C SER A 54 -5.96 -0.23 -10.20
N LEU A 55 -6.76 -1.29 -10.13
CA LEU A 55 -8.22 -1.18 -9.97
C LEU A 55 -8.60 -0.49 -8.67
N LEU A 56 -7.91 -0.78 -7.57
CA LEU A 56 -8.14 -0.12 -6.29
C LEU A 56 -7.86 1.38 -6.39
N LEU A 57 -6.71 1.76 -6.92
CA LEU A 57 -6.33 3.16 -7.08
C LEU A 57 -7.27 3.91 -8.03
N GLN A 58 -7.69 3.28 -9.12
CA GLN A 58 -8.71 3.85 -10.04
C GLN A 58 -10.04 4.08 -9.35
N SER A 59 -10.47 3.18 -8.46
CA SER A 59 -11.69 3.35 -7.67
C SER A 59 -11.62 4.56 -6.73
N LEU A 60 -10.41 4.88 -6.25
CA LEU A 60 -10.14 6.05 -5.40
C LEU A 60 -10.01 7.36 -6.20
N GLY A 61 -9.89 7.29 -7.52
CA GLY A 61 -9.79 8.45 -8.40
C GLY A 61 -8.42 8.66 -9.05
N VAL A 62 -7.49 7.72 -8.88
CA VAL A 62 -6.19 7.76 -9.55
C VAL A 62 -6.35 7.35 -11.02
N GLU A 63 -5.78 8.11 -11.93
CA GLU A 63 -5.60 7.72 -13.32
C GLU A 63 -4.40 6.77 -13.40
N VAL A 64 -4.60 5.60 -14.00
CA VAL A 64 -3.56 4.57 -14.13
C VAL A 64 -3.45 4.18 -15.60
N GLU A 65 -2.31 4.46 -16.19
CA GLU A 65 -1.97 4.07 -17.55
C GLU A 65 -0.86 3.02 -17.55
N SER A 66 -1.07 1.96 -18.30
CA SER A 66 -0.12 0.86 -18.46
C SER A 66 0.53 0.94 -19.85
N LEU A 67 1.80 1.22 -19.88
CA LEU A 67 2.60 1.43 -21.09
C LEU A 67 3.62 0.30 -21.29
N ASN A 68 4.17 0.22 -22.52
CA ASN A 68 5.17 -0.78 -22.88
C ASN A 68 4.76 -2.22 -22.50
N GLY A 69 3.49 -2.56 -22.76
CA GLY A 69 2.93 -3.87 -22.44
C GLY A 69 2.95 -4.19 -20.95
N GLY A 70 2.84 -3.21 -20.06
CA GLY A 70 2.77 -3.37 -18.61
C GLY A 70 4.10 -3.22 -17.88
N LEU A 71 5.18 -2.88 -18.58
CA LEU A 71 6.48 -2.63 -17.93
C LEU A 71 6.62 -1.21 -17.36
N VAL A 72 5.73 -0.29 -17.74
CA VAL A 72 5.70 1.07 -17.23
C VAL A 72 4.29 1.39 -16.77
N LEU A 73 4.17 1.93 -15.57
CA LEU A 73 2.92 2.42 -15.00
C LEU A 73 3.04 3.93 -14.79
N ALA A 74 2.17 4.70 -15.43
CA ALA A 74 1.99 6.12 -15.17
C ALA A 74 0.75 6.29 -14.29
N LEU A 75 0.92 6.95 -13.14
CA LEU A 75 -0.12 7.12 -12.13
C LEU A 75 -0.27 8.61 -11.84
N SER A 76 -1.50 9.11 -11.81
CA SER A 76 -1.80 10.52 -11.53
C SER A 76 -3.01 10.65 -10.61
N SER A 77 -2.89 11.45 -9.55
CA SER A 77 -3.91 11.62 -8.53
C SER A 77 -4.24 13.10 -8.31
N HIS A 78 -4.85 13.73 -9.30
CA HIS A 78 -5.24 15.15 -9.19
C HIS A 78 -6.38 15.37 -8.20
N ALA A 79 -7.38 14.49 -8.17
CA ALA A 79 -8.52 14.57 -7.26
C ALA A 79 -8.99 13.19 -6.82
N LEU A 80 -9.17 13.03 -5.52
CA LEU A 80 -9.77 11.81 -4.96
C LEU A 80 -11.27 11.81 -5.25
N LYS A 81 -11.80 10.71 -5.76
CA LYS A 81 -13.25 10.47 -5.90
C LYS A 81 -13.89 10.04 -4.59
N THR A 82 -13.15 9.30 -3.79
CA THR A 82 -13.58 8.75 -2.51
C THR A 82 -12.36 8.43 -1.64
N THR A 83 -12.58 8.39 -0.33
CA THR A 83 -11.62 7.92 0.67
C THR A 83 -11.90 6.50 1.14
N ARG A 84 -12.85 5.82 0.44
CA ARG A 84 -13.30 4.48 0.79
C ARG A 84 -12.74 3.42 -0.16
N ALA A 85 -12.02 2.47 0.39
CA ALA A 85 -11.54 1.26 -0.28
C ALA A 85 -12.46 0.08 0.07
N ASP A 86 -13.29 -0.33 -0.90
CA ASP A 86 -14.36 -1.30 -0.68
C ASP A 86 -13.87 -2.74 -0.60
N TYR A 87 -14.61 -3.54 0.18
CA TYR A 87 -14.34 -4.94 0.48
C TYR A 87 -14.11 -5.79 -0.77
N GLU A 88 -14.91 -5.61 -1.84
CA GLU A 88 -14.84 -6.45 -3.04
C GLU A 88 -13.49 -6.38 -3.77
N ILE A 89 -12.75 -5.28 -3.62
CA ILE A 89 -11.39 -5.12 -4.16
C ILE A 89 -10.37 -5.52 -3.11
N VAL A 90 -10.50 -4.99 -1.88
CA VAL A 90 -9.54 -5.19 -0.79
C VAL A 90 -9.37 -6.66 -0.42
N ARG A 91 -10.46 -7.45 -0.42
CA ARG A 91 -10.40 -8.89 -0.08
C ARG A 91 -9.54 -9.72 -1.02
N LYS A 92 -9.30 -9.25 -2.25
CA LYS A 92 -8.53 -9.96 -3.28
C LYS A 92 -7.02 -9.86 -3.07
N MET A 93 -6.56 -8.82 -2.37
CA MET A 93 -5.14 -8.55 -2.22
C MET A 93 -4.85 -7.85 -0.89
N ARG A 94 -3.96 -8.43 -0.10
CA ARG A 94 -3.61 -7.87 1.23
C ARG A 94 -2.92 -6.51 1.18
N ALA A 95 -2.08 -6.27 0.15
CA ALA A 95 -1.41 -4.99 -0.05
C ALA A 95 -2.40 -3.82 -0.25
N SER A 96 -3.70 -4.10 -0.44
CA SER A 96 -4.75 -3.09 -0.50
C SER A 96 -4.82 -2.20 0.76
N ASN A 97 -4.36 -2.68 1.92
CA ASN A 97 -4.30 -1.88 3.14
C ASN A 97 -3.24 -0.77 3.10
N LEU A 98 -2.33 -0.78 2.12
CA LEU A 98 -1.30 0.25 1.96
C LEU A 98 -1.87 1.60 1.51
N VAL A 99 -3.12 1.65 1.06
CA VAL A 99 -3.79 2.94 0.77
C VAL A 99 -4.24 3.68 2.03
N LEU A 100 -4.27 3.02 3.20
CA LEU A 100 -4.76 3.60 4.46
C LEU A 100 -3.95 4.83 4.90
N GLY A 101 -2.62 4.70 4.95
CA GLY A 101 -1.71 5.79 5.34
C GLY A 101 -1.80 7.01 4.42
N PRO A 102 -1.62 6.83 3.09
CA PRO A 102 -1.71 7.92 2.12
C PRO A 102 -3.06 8.63 2.09
N LEU A 103 -4.18 7.88 2.09
CA LEU A 103 -5.52 8.47 2.11
C LEU A 103 -5.73 9.31 3.37
N LEU A 104 -5.38 8.77 4.54
CA LEU A 104 -5.49 9.47 5.81
C LEU A 104 -4.64 10.76 5.82
N ALA A 105 -3.42 10.68 5.32
CA ALA A 105 -2.51 11.82 5.29
C ALA A 105 -2.97 12.94 4.35
N ARG A 106 -3.52 12.57 3.17
CA ARG A 106 -3.95 13.55 2.16
C ARG A 106 -5.35 14.10 2.43
N ALA A 107 -6.30 13.22 2.74
CA ALA A 107 -7.71 13.60 2.87
C ALA A 107 -8.17 13.85 4.31
N GLY A 108 -7.35 13.50 5.31
CA GLY A 108 -7.74 13.57 6.71
C GLY A 108 -8.70 12.47 7.15
N GLU A 109 -9.10 11.59 6.23
CA GLU A 109 -9.95 10.43 6.49
C GLU A 109 -9.64 9.28 5.53
N ALA A 110 -9.86 8.05 5.99
CA ALA A 110 -9.78 6.85 5.17
C ALA A 110 -10.72 5.77 5.73
N ILE A 111 -11.46 5.12 4.86
CA ILE A 111 -12.33 3.98 5.19
C ILE A 111 -11.83 2.80 4.38
N VAL A 112 -11.15 1.86 5.03
CA VAL A 112 -10.52 0.72 4.35
C VAL A 112 -11.07 -0.56 4.92
N SER A 113 -11.60 -1.43 4.07
CA SER A 113 -12.05 -2.75 4.49
C SER A 113 -10.89 -3.55 5.08
N LEU A 114 -11.18 -4.40 6.06
CA LEU A 114 -10.20 -5.39 6.48
C LEU A 114 -9.87 -6.32 5.30
N PRO A 115 -8.58 -6.66 5.10
CA PRO A 115 -8.21 -7.61 4.07
C PRO A 115 -8.85 -8.97 4.36
N GLY A 116 -9.34 -9.64 3.35
CA GLY A 116 -9.85 -11.01 3.46
C GLY A 116 -8.79 -11.96 4.03
N GLY A 117 -9.22 -13.08 4.62
CA GLY A 117 -8.31 -14.09 5.15
C GLY A 117 -7.33 -14.58 4.07
N CYS A 118 -6.04 -14.59 4.39
CA CYS A 118 -5.03 -15.17 3.52
C CYS A 118 -4.81 -16.63 3.93
N ALA A 119 -4.58 -17.53 2.96
CA ALA A 119 -4.23 -18.92 3.18
C ALA A 119 -2.98 -19.11 4.09
N ILE A 120 -2.16 -18.07 4.24
CA ILE A 120 -0.93 -18.06 5.05
C ILE A 120 -1.18 -17.67 6.53
N GLY A 121 -2.42 -17.32 6.91
CA GLY A 121 -2.81 -17.01 8.30
C GLY A 121 -3.26 -15.57 8.56
N ALA A 122 -3.81 -15.35 9.76
CA ALA A 122 -4.22 -14.05 10.23
C ALA A 122 -3.00 -13.13 10.42
N ARG A 123 -3.02 -11.98 9.78
CA ARG A 123 -2.04 -10.92 10.04
C ARG A 123 -2.80 -9.70 10.51
N PRO A 124 -2.80 -9.45 11.81
CA PRO A 124 -3.58 -8.39 12.42
C PRO A 124 -3.10 -7.01 11.94
N MET A 125 -4.05 -6.07 11.82
CA MET A 125 -3.79 -4.68 11.46
C MET A 125 -3.30 -3.83 12.65
N ASP A 126 -3.10 -4.44 13.83
CA ASP A 126 -2.75 -3.75 15.07
C ASP A 126 -1.46 -2.93 14.98
N LEU A 127 -0.44 -3.41 14.25
CA LEU A 127 0.79 -2.64 14.01
C LEU A 127 0.56 -1.41 13.15
N HIS A 128 -0.25 -1.52 12.09
CA HIS A 128 -0.63 -0.39 11.25
C HIS A 128 -1.42 0.65 12.06
N ILE A 129 -2.43 0.18 12.81
CA ILE A 129 -3.29 1.02 13.64
C ILE A 129 -2.47 1.74 14.72
N SER A 130 -1.61 1.02 15.45
CA SER A 130 -0.79 1.63 16.50
C SER A 130 0.19 2.67 15.95
N ALA A 131 0.79 2.39 14.79
CA ALA A 131 1.72 3.31 14.14
C ALA A 131 1.03 4.59 13.65
N LEU A 132 -0.15 4.48 13.02
CA LEU A 132 -0.92 5.65 12.57
C LEU A 132 -1.51 6.46 13.73
N ARG A 133 -1.93 5.80 14.83
CA ARG A 133 -2.36 6.48 16.06
C ARG A 133 -1.24 7.31 16.68
N ALA A 134 0.01 6.88 16.58
CA ALA A 134 1.16 7.66 17.04
C ALA A 134 1.36 8.97 16.23
N LEU A 135 0.80 9.05 15.03
CA LEU A 135 0.74 10.27 14.21
C LEU A 135 -0.54 11.09 14.46
N GLY A 136 -1.30 10.76 15.51
CA GLY A 136 -2.52 11.47 15.89
C GLY A 136 -3.79 10.99 15.19
N ALA A 137 -3.76 9.87 14.50
CA ALA A 137 -4.96 9.31 13.88
C ALA A 137 -5.92 8.71 14.93
N GLU A 138 -7.21 8.97 14.77
CA GLU A 138 -8.30 8.27 15.43
C GLU A 138 -8.76 7.12 14.52
N ILE A 139 -8.70 5.89 15.01
CA ILE A 139 -9.03 4.71 14.19
C ILE A 139 -9.95 3.80 14.97
N GLU A 140 -11.08 3.46 14.39
CA GLU A 140 -12.04 2.47 14.91
C GLU A 140 -12.31 1.39 13.88
N LEU A 141 -12.66 0.21 14.38
CA LEU A 141 -13.15 -0.89 13.56
C LEU A 141 -14.67 -0.92 13.65
N LYS A 142 -15.33 -0.73 12.52
CA LYS A 142 -16.78 -0.73 12.43
C LYS A 142 -17.24 -1.42 11.15
N ASP A 143 -18.19 -2.33 11.26
CA ASP A 143 -18.81 -3.04 10.13
C ASP A 143 -17.79 -3.71 9.16
N GLY A 144 -16.66 -4.20 9.69
CA GLY A 144 -15.60 -4.81 8.90
C GLY A 144 -14.66 -3.82 8.20
N TYR A 145 -14.78 -2.52 8.49
CA TYR A 145 -13.93 -1.47 7.96
C TYR A 145 -13.13 -0.77 9.07
N LEU A 146 -11.91 -0.40 8.76
CA LEU A 146 -11.14 0.56 9.53
C LEU A 146 -11.59 1.96 9.12
N HIS A 147 -12.21 2.68 10.04
CA HIS A 147 -12.54 4.08 9.92
C HIS A 147 -11.43 4.88 10.58
N ALA A 148 -10.60 5.52 9.77
CA ALA A 148 -9.49 6.33 10.22
C ALA A 148 -9.75 7.80 9.89
N GLN A 149 -9.50 8.68 10.86
CA GLN A 149 -9.62 10.12 10.67
C GLN A 149 -8.54 10.86 11.44
N THR A 150 -8.21 12.05 10.97
CA THR A 150 -7.40 13.00 11.70
C THR A 150 -8.30 13.90 12.54
N PRO A 151 -7.85 14.42 13.70
CA PRO A 151 -8.64 15.38 14.48
C PRO A 151 -9.06 16.58 13.63
N ASN A 152 -10.37 16.84 13.61
CA ASN A 152 -10.99 17.93 12.84
C ASN A 152 -10.71 17.88 11.31
N LYS A 153 -10.47 16.69 10.76
CA LYS A 153 -10.04 16.50 9.36
C LYS A 153 -8.80 17.35 8.99
N GLY A 154 -7.97 17.65 9.97
CA GLY A 154 -6.72 18.36 9.77
C GLY A 154 -5.59 17.46 9.26
N ARG A 155 -4.35 17.87 9.50
CA ARG A 155 -3.16 17.06 9.16
C ARG A 155 -2.80 16.15 10.32
N LEU A 156 -2.20 15.01 9.99
CA LEU A 156 -1.46 14.18 10.94
C LEU A 156 -0.34 15.02 11.58
N VAL A 157 0.04 14.68 12.80
CA VAL A 157 1.13 15.32 13.54
C VAL A 157 2.28 14.33 13.70
N GLY A 158 3.51 14.86 13.63
CA GLY A 158 4.70 14.07 13.86
C GLY A 158 4.68 13.43 15.25
N GLY A 159 5.19 12.20 15.31
CA GLY A 159 5.19 11.42 16.56
C GLY A 159 6.26 10.33 16.53
N GLU A 160 6.54 9.79 17.71
CA GLU A 160 7.44 8.65 17.86
C GLU A 160 6.65 7.37 18.10
N HIS A 161 7.03 6.30 17.40
CA HIS A 161 6.48 4.96 17.61
C HIS A 161 7.59 3.90 17.56
N LYS A 162 7.41 2.82 18.31
CA LYS A 162 8.26 1.63 18.23
C LYS A 162 7.38 0.42 17.91
N LEU A 163 7.62 -0.19 16.77
CA LEU A 163 6.95 -1.44 16.42
C LEU A 163 7.38 -2.57 17.37
N LYS A 164 6.45 -3.43 17.76
CA LYS A 164 6.72 -4.62 18.60
C LYS A 164 7.70 -5.57 17.91
N PHE A 165 7.58 -5.71 16.59
CA PHE A 165 8.50 -6.40 15.68
C PHE A 165 8.51 -5.69 14.32
N ALA A 166 9.56 -5.88 13.56
CA ALA A 166 9.68 -5.29 12.22
C ALA A 166 8.54 -5.80 11.31
N SER A 167 7.82 -4.87 10.71
CA SER A 167 6.71 -5.16 9.79
C SER A 167 6.82 -4.24 8.58
N VAL A 168 7.02 -4.83 7.41
CA VAL A 168 7.12 -4.09 6.13
C VAL A 168 5.90 -3.20 5.93
N GLY A 169 4.71 -3.78 5.86
CA GLY A 169 3.50 -3.01 5.57
C GLY A 169 3.15 -1.94 6.62
N ALA A 170 3.43 -2.19 7.92
CA ALA A 170 3.20 -1.17 8.94
C ALA A 170 4.23 -0.02 8.82
N THR A 171 5.48 -0.34 8.46
CA THR A 171 6.52 0.66 8.19
C THR A 171 6.13 1.52 6.99
N GLU A 172 5.73 0.90 5.89
CA GLU A 172 5.29 1.57 4.66
C GLU A 172 4.12 2.52 4.90
N ASN A 173 3.07 2.06 5.59
CA ASN A 173 1.93 2.91 5.95
C ASN A 173 2.33 4.09 6.84
N PHE A 174 3.21 3.83 7.84
CA PHE A 174 3.70 4.92 8.70
C PHE A 174 4.50 5.95 7.91
N VAL A 175 5.45 5.51 7.07
CA VAL A 175 6.30 6.40 6.27
C VAL A 175 5.46 7.24 5.33
N MET A 176 4.55 6.63 4.56
CA MET A 176 3.66 7.36 3.66
C MET A 176 2.78 8.36 4.41
N ALA A 177 2.22 7.97 5.56
CA ALA A 177 1.42 8.89 6.38
C ALA A 177 2.26 10.04 6.96
N ALA A 178 3.49 9.76 7.39
CA ALA A 178 4.38 10.75 7.97
C ALA A 178 4.88 11.80 6.96
N CYS A 179 4.92 11.47 5.66
CA CYS A 179 5.36 12.40 4.61
C CYS A 179 4.55 13.71 4.59
N LEU A 180 3.26 13.67 4.91
CA LEU A 180 2.39 14.84 4.95
C LEU A 180 2.05 15.30 6.38
N ALA A 181 2.58 14.64 7.41
CA ALA A 181 2.38 15.02 8.81
C ALA A 181 3.10 16.32 9.15
N LYS A 182 2.55 17.09 10.08
CA LYS A 182 3.18 18.32 10.59
C LYS A 182 4.20 17.98 11.67
N GLY A 183 5.46 18.32 11.46
CA GLY A 183 6.53 18.12 12.44
C GLY A 183 7.37 16.86 12.16
N ARG A 184 8.17 16.45 13.15
CA ARG A 184 9.08 15.31 13.03
C ARG A 184 8.41 14.01 13.43
N SER A 185 8.61 12.97 12.61
CA SER A 185 8.17 11.60 12.90
C SER A 185 9.37 10.67 13.04
N GLN A 186 9.27 9.69 13.95
CA GLN A 186 10.29 8.67 14.15
C GLN A 186 9.66 7.30 14.36
N LEU A 187 10.05 6.34 13.54
CA LEU A 187 9.66 4.94 13.70
C LEU A 187 10.88 4.11 14.13
N LYS A 188 10.81 3.47 15.30
CA LYS A 188 11.83 2.56 15.81
C LYS A 188 11.43 1.11 15.49
N ASN A 189 12.42 0.25 15.28
CA ASN A 189 12.23 -1.14 14.88
C ASN A 189 11.46 -1.27 13.56
N ALA A 190 11.70 -0.34 12.65
CA ALA A 190 11.14 -0.37 11.29
C ALA A 190 11.73 -1.54 10.50
N ALA A 191 11.02 -1.98 9.48
CA ALA A 191 11.56 -2.87 8.46
C ALA A 191 12.65 -2.14 7.63
N MET A 192 13.61 -2.88 7.09
CA MET A 192 14.79 -2.33 6.40
C MET A 192 14.96 -2.94 5.00
N GLU A 193 13.88 -3.35 4.38
CA GLU A 193 13.88 -3.85 3.01
C GLU A 193 14.21 -2.72 2.02
N PRO A 194 14.81 -3.04 0.84
CA PRO A 194 15.26 -2.04 -0.13
C PRO A 194 14.16 -1.08 -0.62
N GLU A 195 12.92 -1.51 -0.59
CA GLU A 195 11.75 -0.71 -1.01
C GLU A 195 11.28 0.32 0.01
N ILE A 196 11.76 0.26 1.26
CA ILE A 196 11.45 1.23 2.32
C ILE A 196 12.41 2.40 2.28
#